data_37476d07be3319db7bfb4f7fa138ed23
#
_entry.id   37476d07be3319db7bfb4f7fa138ed23
#
_cell.length_a   1.000
_cell.length_b   1.000
_cell.length_c   1.000
_cell.angle_alpha   90.00
_cell.angle_beta   90.00
_cell.angle_gamma   90.00
#
_symmetry.space_group_name_H-M   'P 1'
#
loop_
_entity.id
_entity.type
_entity.pdbx_description
1 polymer ?
#
loop_
_entity_poly.entity_id
_entity_poly.type
_entity_poly.pdbx_seq_one_letter_code
_entity_poly.pdbx_strand_id
1 'polypeptide(L)'
;MKALKQLHGKAKLQYLWDYYKLPFIIICIVLYILVYNIHGQLVKKTTVFSIAFINVNMSESLSQHLTSDFLNFEHLSAKKNEICTYDNLLIQENPDSENLEYAYASSTRLLAAIDAKKIDLVFMNREAMEQLNKKGYLSDSINVSDFPLLKNAKFDGDIYVGIIKNAPHKDECLKYLDFIKKTAPET
;
A
#
# COMPACT_ATOMS: atom_id res chain seq x y z
N MET A 1 53.17 19.87 -4.93
CA MET A 1 53.03 19.71 -3.45
C MET A 1 54.04 20.51 -2.59
N LYS A 2 55.04 21.18 -3.17
CA LYS A 2 56.02 21.99 -2.39
C LYS A 2 55.37 23.31 -1.82
N ALA A 3 54.40 23.91 -2.53
CA ALA A 3 53.75 25.17 -2.12
C ALA A 3 52.89 25.05 -0.82
N LEU A 4 52.29 23.90 -0.58
CA LEU A 4 51.40 23.64 0.58
C LEU A 4 52.20 23.59 1.93
N LYS A 5 53.51 23.28 1.90
CA LYS A 5 54.35 23.18 3.11
C LYS A 5 54.80 24.53 3.66
N GLN A 6 54.70 25.61 2.85
CA GLN A 6 55.14 26.96 3.23
C GLN A 6 54.00 27.87 3.72
N LEU A 7 52.74 27.46 3.55
CA LEU A 7 51.57 28.23 3.97
C LEU A 7 51.13 27.81 5.38
N HIS A 8 50.93 28.81 6.27
CA HIS A 8 50.52 28.60 7.66
C HIS A 8 49.14 29.25 7.90
N GLY A 9 48.32 28.63 8.75
CA GLY A 9 47.06 29.19 9.20
C GLY A 9 45.99 29.37 8.10
N LYS A 10 45.34 30.55 8.11
CA LYS A 10 44.19 30.87 7.20
C LYS A 10 44.55 30.77 5.71
N ALA A 11 45.76 31.14 5.30
CA ALA A 11 46.20 31.07 3.93
C ALA A 11 46.29 29.64 3.39
N LYS A 12 46.60 28.67 4.19
CA LYS A 12 46.61 27.24 3.84
C LYS A 12 45.18 26.70 3.63
N LEU A 13 44.25 27.13 4.50
CA LEU A 13 42.83 26.78 4.34
C LEU A 13 42.24 27.38 3.07
N GLN A 14 42.55 28.63 2.77
CA GLN A 14 42.05 29.33 1.60
C GLN A 14 42.60 28.70 0.32
N TYR A 15 43.86 28.32 0.27
CA TYR A 15 44.45 27.60 -0.89
C TYR A 15 43.81 26.22 -1.08
N LEU A 16 43.57 25.48 0.01
CA LEU A 16 42.88 24.19 -0.05
C LEU A 16 41.44 24.34 -0.58
N TRP A 17 40.73 25.36 -0.09
CA TRP A 17 39.36 25.64 -0.51
C TRP A 17 39.29 26.02 -2.00
N ASP A 18 40.16 26.93 -2.45
CA ASP A 18 40.15 27.39 -3.84
C ASP A 18 40.49 26.28 -4.83
N TYR A 19 41.33 25.35 -4.43
CA TYR A 19 41.76 24.26 -5.30
C TYR A 19 40.84 23.02 -5.23
N TYR A 20 40.30 22.73 -4.07
CA TYR A 20 39.53 21.51 -3.84
C TYR A 20 37.99 21.72 -3.69
N LYS A 21 37.50 22.95 -3.78
CA LYS A 21 36.07 23.26 -3.64
C LYS A 21 35.20 22.43 -4.59
N LEU A 22 35.59 22.28 -5.85
CA LEU A 22 34.81 21.51 -6.84
C LEU A 22 34.77 20.00 -6.48
N PRO A 23 35.90 19.29 -6.32
CA PRO A 23 35.83 17.90 -5.91
C PRO A 23 35.18 17.69 -4.54
N PHE A 24 35.32 18.63 -3.60
CA PHE A 24 34.64 18.56 -2.30
C PHE A 24 33.12 18.64 -2.44
N ILE A 25 32.61 19.59 -3.26
CA ILE A 25 31.17 19.69 -3.53
C ILE A 25 30.64 18.40 -4.19
N ILE A 26 31.38 17.84 -5.16
CA ILE A 26 31.00 16.58 -5.80
C ILE A 26 30.93 15.43 -4.80
N ILE A 27 31.92 15.30 -3.91
CA ILE A 27 31.91 14.30 -2.85
C ILE A 27 30.71 14.47 -1.92
N CYS A 28 30.40 15.71 -1.51
CA CYS A 28 29.23 15.98 -0.67
C CYS A 28 27.91 15.59 -1.36
N ILE A 29 27.78 15.87 -2.66
CA ILE A 29 26.59 15.49 -3.44
C ILE A 29 26.47 13.95 -3.51
N VAL A 30 27.57 13.26 -3.79
CA VAL A 30 27.57 11.78 -3.85
C VAL A 30 27.21 11.18 -2.50
N LEU A 31 27.79 11.68 -1.40
CA LEU A 31 27.45 11.24 -0.06
C LEU A 31 25.99 11.50 0.28
N TYR A 32 25.45 12.67 -0.09
CA TYR A 32 24.03 12.99 0.11
C TYR A 32 23.13 11.99 -0.62
N ILE A 33 23.43 11.70 -1.89
CA ILE A 33 22.66 10.71 -2.70
C ILE A 33 22.74 9.31 -2.06
N LEU A 34 23.93 8.89 -1.59
CA LEU A 34 24.11 7.60 -0.93
C LEU A 34 23.28 7.52 0.38
N VAL A 35 23.38 8.52 1.24
CA VAL A 35 22.62 8.57 2.51
C VAL A 35 21.13 8.59 2.22
N TYR A 36 20.67 9.37 1.24
CA TYR A 36 19.27 9.42 0.84
C TYR A 36 18.75 8.05 0.37
N ASN A 37 19.51 7.35 -0.48
CA ASN A 37 19.13 6.01 -0.96
C ASN A 37 19.11 4.97 0.18
N ILE A 38 20.11 4.97 1.06
CA ILE A 38 20.19 4.05 2.20
C ILE A 38 19.01 4.31 3.15
N HIS A 39 18.77 5.57 3.50
CA HIS A 39 17.64 5.95 4.35
C HIS A 39 16.30 5.53 3.74
N GLY A 40 16.10 5.75 2.44
CA GLY A 40 14.89 5.36 1.72
C GLY A 40 14.65 3.84 1.73
N GLN A 41 15.71 3.02 1.69
CA GLN A 41 15.57 1.57 1.79
C GLN A 41 15.31 1.08 3.23
N LEU A 42 15.92 1.72 4.22
CA LEU A 42 15.73 1.38 5.64
C LEU A 42 14.33 1.72 6.17
N VAL A 43 13.66 2.73 5.58
CA VAL A 43 12.33 3.19 5.98
C VAL A 43 11.21 2.47 5.21
N LYS A 44 11.52 1.76 4.11
CA LYS A 44 10.51 0.99 3.38
C LYS A 44 9.93 -0.11 4.27
N LYS A 45 8.61 -0.06 4.44
CA LYS A 45 7.88 -1.14 5.08
C LYS A 45 7.74 -2.32 4.12
N THR A 46 7.68 -3.51 4.67
CA THR A 46 7.35 -4.73 3.92
C THR A 46 5.84 -4.85 3.83
N THR A 47 5.31 -4.92 2.62
CA THR A 47 3.89 -5.19 2.41
C THR A 47 3.61 -6.66 2.74
N VAL A 48 2.72 -6.89 3.70
CA VAL A 48 2.31 -8.24 4.12
C VAL A 48 1.37 -8.84 3.08
N PHE A 49 0.36 -8.09 2.69
CA PHE A 49 -0.53 -8.32 1.55
C PHE A 49 -1.25 -7.03 1.21
N SER A 50 -2.06 -7.04 0.16
CA SER A 50 -2.74 -5.84 -0.34
C SER A 50 -4.24 -6.05 -0.41
N ILE A 51 -5.01 -5.04 0.01
CA ILE A 51 -6.48 -5.03 0.01
C ILE A 51 -6.98 -3.99 -1.00
N ALA A 52 -7.97 -4.32 -1.80
CA ALA A 52 -8.69 -3.36 -2.61
C ALA A 52 -10.13 -3.22 -2.14
N PHE A 53 -10.64 -1.98 -2.09
CA PHE A 53 -12.03 -1.65 -1.77
C PHE A 53 -12.74 -1.22 -3.07
N ILE A 54 -13.71 -2.03 -3.51
CA ILE A 54 -14.39 -1.86 -4.80
C ILE A 54 -15.86 -1.60 -4.55
N ASN A 55 -16.37 -0.45 -5.00
CA ASN A 55 -17.74 0.00 -4.76
C ASN A 55 -18.10 0.05 -3.25
N VAL A 56 -17.11 0.13 -2.39
CA VAL A 56 -17.26 0.16 -0.93
C VAL A 56 -16.51 1.37 -0.41
N ASN A 57 -17.22 2.21 0.33
CA ASN A 57 -16.62 3.36 0.99
C ASN A 57 -16.29 2.97 2.43
N MET A 58 -15.01 2.82 2.72
CA MET A 58 -14.51 2.52 4.07
C MET A 58 -14.24 3.81 4.83
N SER A 59 -14.74 3.90 6.05
CA SER A 59 -14.33 4.98 6.96
C SER A 59 -12.85 4.79 7.35
N GLU A 60 -12.16 5.89 7.63
CA GLU A 60 -10.76 5.86 8.04
C GLU A 60 -10.55 5.00 9.30
N SER A 61 -11.46 5.11 10.28
CA SER A 61 -11.42 4.29 11.50
C SER A 61 -11.52 2.79 11.18
N LEU A 62 -12.48 2.39 10.33
CA LEU A 62 -12.64 0.99 9.96
C LEU A 62 -11.45 0.47 9.16
N SER A 63 -10.94 1.25 8.21
CA SER A 63 -9.72 0.91 7.47
C SER A 63 -8.53 0.70 8.40
N GLN A 64 -8.42 1.51 9.45
CA GLN A 64 -7.38 1.39 10.46
C GLN A 64 -7.53 0.11 11.30
N HIS A 65 -8.75 -0.24 11.72
CA HIS A 65 -9.05 -1.52 12.39
C HIS A 65 -8.74 -2.72 11.49
N LEU A 66 -9.12 -2.64 10.23
CA LEU A 66 -8.86 -3.71 9.26
C LEU A 66 -7.37 -3.91 8.94
N THR A 67 -6.52 -2.91 9.14
CA THR A 67 -5.09 -2.98 8.82
C THR A 67 -4.20 -3.08 10.05
N SER A 68 -4.28 -2.09 10.95
CA SER A 68 -3.38 -2.00 12.12
C SER A 68 -3.67 -3.08 13.17
N ASP A 69 -4.96 -3.40 13.39
CA ASP A 69 -5.31 -4.41 14.39
C ASP A 69 -4.92 -5.81 13.93
N PHE A 70 -5.00 -6.09 12.62
CA PHE A 70 -4.47 -7.34 12.09
C PHE A 70 -2.96 -7.46 12.27
N LEU A 71 -2.19 -6.39 12.00
CA LEU A 71 -0.74 -6.41 12.24
C LEU A 71 -0.42 -6.70 13.71
N ASN A 72 -1.18 -6.10 14.63
CA ASN A 72 -1.04 -6.35 16.06
C ASN A 72 -1.42 -7.79 16.43
N PHE A 73 -2.50 -8.32 15.87
CA PHE A 73 -2.96 -9.69 16.05
C PHE A 73 -1.90 -10.71 15.62
N GLU A 74 -1.26 -10.50 14.48
CA GLU A 74 -0.16 -11.33 13.96
C GLU A 74 1.21 -11.01 14.61
N HIS A 75 1.26 -10.14 15.64
CA HIS A 75 2.49 -9.69 16.30
C HIS A 75 3.52 -9.06 15.34
N LEU A 76 3.05 -8.47 14.25
CA LEU A 76 3.86 -7.80 13.26
C LEU A 76 4.07 -6.32 13.63
N SER A 77 5.31 -5.85 13.58
CA SER A 77 5.61 -4.46 13.87
C SER A 77 5.12 -3.54 12.76
N ALA A 78 4.18 -2.65 13.06
CA ALA A 78 3.67 -1.63 12.13
C ALA A 78 4.75 -0.62 11.65
N LYS A 79 5.94 -0.59 12.29
CA LYS A 79 7.09 0.18 11.82
C LYS A 79 7.79 -0.47 10.62
N LYS A 80 7.72 -1.79 10.52
CA LYS A 80 8.41 -2.58 9.48
C LYS A 80 7.46 -3.21 8.47
N ASN A 81 6.18 -3.36 8.82
CA ASN A 81 5.18 -4.04 8.02
C ASN A 81 4.00 -3.11 7.75
N GLU A 82 3.35 -3.31 6.62
CA GLU A 82 2.13 -2.61 6.25
C GLU A 82 1.21 -3.50 5.43
N ILE A 83 -0.09 -3.23 5.48
CA ILE A 83 -1.07 -3.73 4.54
C ILE A 83 -1.34 -2.58 3.56
N CYS A 84 -1.08 -2.82 2.29
CA CYS A 84 -1.33 -1.81 1.26
C CYS A 84 -2.82 -1.78 0.92
N THR A 85 -3.45 -0.60 0.92
CA THR A 85 -4.85 -0.42 0.56
C THR A 85 -5.00 0.30 -0.76
N TYR A 86 -5.95 -0.15 -1.58
CA TYR A 86 -6.36 0.46 -2.83
C TYR A 86 -7.82 0.91 -2.68
N ASP A 87 -8.00 2.20 -2.46
CA ASP A 87 -9.31 2.81 -2.22
C ASP A 87 -9.89 3.43 -3.49
N ASN A 88 -11.17 3.83 -3.42
CA ASN A 88 -11.89 4.54 -4.48
C ASN A 88 -11.89 3.79 -5.82
N LEU A 89 -12.06 2.47 -5.78
CA LEU A 89 -12.20 1.66 -6.97
C LEU A 89 -13.68 1.45 -7.29
N LEU A 90 -14.02 1.68 -8.55
CA LEU A 90 -15.37 1.57 -9.06
C LEU A 90 -15.44 0.55 -10.19
N ILE A 91 -16.35 -0.43 -10.08
CA ILE A 91 -16.76 -1.32 -11.15
C ILE A 91 -18.27 -1.23 -11.28
N GLN A 92 -18.77 -0.88 -12.46
CA GLN A 92 -20.18 -0.86 -12.81
C GLN A 92 -20.36 -1.49 -14.19
N GLU A 93 -21.43 -2.26 -14.36
CA GLU A 93 -21.75 -2.89 -15.67
C GLU A 93 -22.28 -1.86 -16.64
N ASN A 94 -23.12 -0.93 -16.15
CA ASN A 94 -23.73 0.14 -16.94
C ASN A 94 -23.59 1.47 -16.20
N PRO A 95 -22.41 2.11 -16.24
CA PRO A 95 -22.21 3.38 -15.56
C PRO A 95 -23.00 4.49 -16.27
N ASP A 96 -23.56 5.43 -15.49
CA ASP A 96 -24.17 6.64 -16.01
C ASP A 96 -23.15 7.46 -16.80
N SER A 97 -23.64 8.27 -17.76
CA SER A 97 -22.78 9.08 -18.63
C SER A 97 -21.81 9.99 -17.88
N GLU A 98 -22.21 10.47 -16.69
CA GLU A 98 -21.38 11.33 -15.83
C GLU A 98 -20.21 10.56 -15.17
N ASN A 99 -20.39 9.27 -14.91
CA ASN A 99 -19.42 8.41 -14.24
C ASN A 99 -18.67 7.47 -15.17
N LEU A 100 -18.98 7.47 -16.47
CA LEU A 100 -18.47 6.52 -17.45
C LEU A 100 -16.94 6.52 -17.52
N GLU A 101 -16.34 7.69 -17.64
CA GLU A 101 -14.88 7.82 -17.76
C GLU A 101 -14.17 7.34 -16.48
N TYR A 102 -14.69 7.75 -15.31
CA TYR A 102 -14.17 7.32 -14.03
C TYR A 102 -14.30 5.82 -13.81
N ALA A 103 -15.46 5.24 -14.09
CA ALA A 103 -15.70 3.80 -13.96
C ALA A 103 -14.77 2.99 -14.89
N TYR A 104 -14.57 3.46 -16.13
CA TYR A 104 -13.64 2.83 -17.06
C TYR A 104 -12.18 2.92 -16.60
N ALA A 105 -11.73 4.10 -16.21
CA ALA A 105 -10.37 4.30 -15.70
C ALA A 105 -10.12 3.48 -14.42
N SER A 106 -11.08 3.46 -13.50
CA SER A 106 -11.02 2.72 -12.25
C SER A 106 -10.98 1.20 -12.49
N SER A 107 -11.85 0.67 -13.33
CA SER A 107 -11.85 -0.75 -13.67
C SER A 107 -10.57 -1.18 -14.38
N THR A 108 -10.05 -0.36 -15.30
CA THR A 108 -8.77 -0.62 -15.98
C THR A 108 -7.60 -0.63 -14.99
N ARG A 109 -7.56 0.34 -14.07
CA ARG A 109 -6.54 0.40 -13.00
C ARG A 109 -6.59 -0.84 -12.10
N LEU A 110 -7.78 -1.26 -11.70
CA LEU A 110 -7.98 -2.46 -10.88
C LEU A 110 -7.48 -3.72 -11.60
N LEU A 111 -7.93 -3.95 -12.82
CA LEU A 111 -7.55 -5.14 -13.58
C LEU A 111 -6.04 -5.19 -13.84
N ALA A 112 -5.44 -4.06 -14.20
CA ALA A 112 -3.99 -3.96 -14.35
C ALA A 112 -3.23 -4.26 -13.03
N ALA A 113 -3.77 -3.84 -11.88
CA ALA A 113 -3.18 -4.14 -10.58
C ALA A 113 -3.33 -5.61 -10.19
N ILE A 114 -4.45 -6.26 -10.52
CA ILE A 114 -4.67 -7.70 -10.34
C ILE A 114 -3.69 -8.49 -11.22
N ASP A 115 -3.60 -8.17 -12.51
CA ASP A 115 -2.70 -8.85 -13.45
C ASP A 115 -1.22 -8.67 -13.07
N ALA A 116 -0.87 -7.52 -12.50
CA ALA A 116 0.46 -7.24 -11.95
C ALA A 116 0.70 -7.90 -10.57
N LYS A 117 -0.26 -8.70 -10.06
CA LYS A 117 -0.20 -9.36 -8.73
C LYS A 117 0.03 -8.40 -7.57
N LYS A 118 -0.55 -7.20 -7.66
CA LYS A 118 -0.46 -6.15 -6.63
C LYS A 118 -1.64 -6.14 -5.67
N ILE A 119 -2.66 -6.95 -5.91
CA ILE A 119 -3.86 -7.07 -5.07
C ILE A 119 -4.03 -8.54 -4.72
N ASP A 120 -4.18 -8.81 -3.44
CA ASP A 120 -4.36 -10.15 -2.91
C ASP A 120 -5.81 -10.41 -2.51
N LEU A 121 -6.46 -9.43 -1.88
CA LEU A 121 -7.78 -9.53 -1.31
C LEU A 121 -8.62 -8.32 -1.70
N VAL A 122 -9.92 -8.53 -1.91
CA VAL A 122 -10.86 -7.48 -2.29
C VAL A 122 -12.07 -7.46 -1.36
N PHE A 123 -12.45 -6.26 -0.88
CA PHE A 123 -13.77 -5.97 -0.32
C PHE A 123 -14.61 -5.33 -1.39
N MET A 124 -15.84 -5.81 -1.57
CA MET A 124 -16.66 -5.39 -2.70
C MET A 124 -18.15 -5.54 -2.41
N ASN A 125 -18.97 -4.78 -3.12
CA ASN A 125 -20.40 -5.01 -3.14
C ASN A 125 -20.76 -6.21 -4.05
N ARG A 126 -22.05 -6.58 -4.08
CA ARG A 126 -22.55 -7.71 -4.88
C ARG A 126 -22.23 -7.56 -6.37
N GLU A 127 -22.45 -6.36 -6.94
CA GLU A 127 -22.21 -6.11 -8.37
C GLU A 127 -20.75 -6.36 -8.78
N ALA A 128 -19.82 -5.80 -8.00
CA ALA A 128 -18.40 -6.01 -8.25
C ALA A 128 -17.97 -7.48 -8.07
N MET A 129 -18.55 -8.17 -7.07
CA MET A 129 -18.31 -9.60 -6.84
C MET A 129 -18.74 -10.44 -8.05
N GLU A 130 -19.94 -10.22 -8.58
CA GLU A 130 -20.46 -10.93 -9.75
C GLU A 130 -19.60 -10.69 -11.00
N GLN A 131 -19.17 -9.44 -11.23
CA GLN A 131 -18.31 -9.10 -12.37
C GLN A 131 -16.92 -9.74 -12.27
N LEU A 132 -16.27 -9.70 -11.09
CA LEU A 132 -14.96 -10.32 -10.89
C LEU A 132 -15.04 -11.85 -11.00
N ASN A 133 -16.12 -12.46 -10.48
CA ASN A 133 -16.39 -13.89 -10.66
C ASN A 133 -16.58 -14.28 -12.12
N LYS A 134 -17.42 -13.54 -12.86
CA LYS A 134 -17.66 -13.74 -14.28
C LYS A 134 -16.37 -13.68 -15.09
N LYS A 135 -15.46 -12.80 -14.72
CA LYS A 135 -14.13 -12.66 -15.35
C LYS A 135 -13.09 -13.67 -14.85
N GLY A 136 -13.42 -14.49 -13.84
CA GLY A 136 -12.54 -15.54 -13.30
C GLY A 136 -11.37 -15.03 -12.45
N TYR A 137 -11.47 -13.83 -11.90
CA TYR A 137 -10.41 -13.23 -11.05
C TYR A 137 -10.44 -13.72 -9.60
N LEU A 138 -11.59 -14.18 -9.10
CA LEU A 138 -11.73 -14.65 -7.72
C LEU A 138 -11.47 -16.15 -7.61
N SER A 139 -10.78 -16.56 -6.55
CA SER A 139 -10.66 -17.97 -6.18
C SER A 139 -11.85 -18.40 -5.32
N ASP A 140 -12.31 -17.54 -4.44
CA ASP A 140 -13.45 -17.72 -3.52
C ASP A 140 -13.96 -16.35 -3.09
N SER A 141 -15.24 -16.29 -2.67
CA SER A 141 -15.83 -15.07 -2.11
C SER A 141 -16.85 -15.43 -1.03
N ILE A 142 -16.84 -14.68 0.07
CA ILE A 142 -17.74 -14.86 1.21
C ILE A 142 -18.46 -13.55 1.54
N ASN A 143 -19.72 -13.65 1.97
CA ASN A 143 -20.44 -12.51 2.54
C ASN A 143 -19.91 -12.26 3.96
N VAL A 144 -19.51 -11.03 4.25
CA VAL A 144 -18.92 -10.63 5.53
C VAL A 144 -19.73 -9.55 6.25
N SER A 145 -20.91 -9.21 5.75
CA SER A 145 -21.77 -8.15 6.29
C SER A 145 -22.09 -8.35 7.79
N ASP A 146 -22.24 -9.60 8.22
CA ASP A 146 -22.55 -9.96 9.59
C ASP A 146 -21.32 -10.18 10.48
N PHE A 147 -20.14 -10.00 9.96
CA PHE A 147 -18.94 -10.19 10.76
C PHE A 147 -18.80 -9.06 11.81
N PRO A 148 -18.36 -9.39 13.03
CA PRO A 148 -18.37 -8.44 14.15
C PRO A 148 -17.73 -7.09 13.84
N LEU A 149 -16.59 -7.08 13.13
CA LEU A 149 -15.89 -5.85 12.73
C LEU A 149 -16.69 -4.98 11.74
N LEU A 150 -17.51 -5.58 10.90
CA LEU A 150 -18.21 -4.92 9.80
C LEU A 150 -19.68 -4.63 10.12
N LYS A 151 -20.26 -5.35 11.06
CA LYS A 151 -21.70 -5.26 11.40
C LYS A 151 -22.18 -3.86 11.79
N ASN A 152 -21.31 -3.07 12.40
CA ASN A 152 -21.61 -1.71 12.83
C ASN A 152 -21.31 -0.64 11.76
N ALA A 153 -20.67 -1.05 10.67
CA ALA A 153 -20.39 -0.16 9.55
C ALA A 153 -21.66 0.00 8.69
N LYS A 154 -22.01 1.24 8.39
CA LYS A 154 -23.17 1.54 7.54
C LYS A 154 -22.76 1.44 6.09
N PHE A 155 -22.87 0.23 5.52
CA PHE A 155 -22.69 0.00 4.10
C PHE A 155 -24.01 0.04 3.35
N ASP A 156 -23.99 0.45 2.09
CA ASP A 156 -25.13 0.34 1.18
C ASP A 156 -25.22 -1.10 0.63
N GLY A 157 -25.79 -2.00 1.44
CA GLY A 157 -26.00 -3.41 1.06
C GLY A 157 -24.92 -4.38 1.54
N ASP A 158 -24.97 -5.57 0.99
CA ASP A 158 -24.09 -6.67 1.36
C ASP A 158 -22.65 -6.42 0.92
N ILE A 159 -21.72 -6.73 1.80
CA ILE A 159 -20.28 -6.69 1.55
C ILE A 159 -19.73 -8.10 1.41
N TYR A 160 -18.94 -8.28 0.38
CA TYR A 160 -18.25 -9.53 0.10
C TYR A 160 -16.75 -9.33 0.19
N VAL A 161 -16.06 -10.35 0.68
CA VAL A 161 -14.60 -10.45 0.60
C VAL A 161 -14.23 -11.57 -0.33
N GLY A 162 -13.31 -11.30 -1.22
CA GLY A 162 -12.80 -12.31 -2.15
C GLY A 162 -11.27 -12.32 -2.18
N ILE A 163 -10.69 -13.52 -2.36
CA ILE A 163 -9.26 -13.68 -2.59
C ILE A 163 -9.01 -13.75 -4.09
N ILE A 164 -8.05 -12.99 -4.59
CA ILE A 164 -7.66 -13.00 -6.00
C ILE A 164 -7.00 -14.35 -6.33
N LYS A 165 -7.37 -14.94 -7.46
CA LYS A 165 -6.97 -16.30 -7.85
C LYS A 165 -5.46 -16.53 -7.87
N ASN A 166 -4.69 -15.54 -8.29
CA ASN A 166 -3.24 -15.61 -8.40
C ASN A 166 -2.54 -14.72 -7.36
N ALA A 167 -3.19 -14.47 -6.21
CA ALA A 167 -2.66 -13.69 -5.11
C ALA A 167 -1.33 -14.28 -4.62
N PRO A 168 -0.24 -13.49 -4.56
CA PRO A 168 1.04 -13.97 -4.05
C PRO A 168 1.03 -14.26 -2.54
N HIS A 169 0.16 -13.57 -1.77
CA HIS A 169 0.10 -13.68 -0.30
C HIS A 169 -1.20 -14.37 0.16
N LYS A 170 -1.54 -15.51 -0.49
CA LYS A 170 -2.80 -16.21 -0.21
C LYS A 170 -2.92 -16.71 1.23
N ASP A 171 -1.84 -17.18 1.83
CA ASP A 171 -1.84 -17.71 3.19
C ASP A 171 -2.12 -16.61 4.21
N GLU A 172 -1.57 -15.41 4.00
CA GLU A 172 -1.83 -14.23 4.81
C GLU A 172 -3.29 -13.76 4.65
N CYS A 173 -3.85 -13.85 3.45
CA CYS A 173 -5.27 -13.56 3.22
C CYS A 173 -6.19 -14.53 3.97
N LEU A 174 -5.86 -15.81 4.05
CA LEU A 174 -6.65 -16.78 4.82
C LEU A 174 -6.61 -16.49 6.33
N LYS A 175 -5.44 -16.14 6.88
CA LYS A 175 -5.33 -15.70 8.28
C LYS A 175 -6.12 -14.42 8.53
N TYR A 176 -6.10 -13.50 7.56
CA TYR A 176 -6.87 -12.28 7.65
C TYR A 176 -8.39 -12.52 7.67
N LEU A 177 -8.90 -13.45 6.86
CA LEU A 177 -10.30 -13.85 6.90
C LEU A 177 -10.69 -14.42 8.27
N ASP A 178 -9.81 -15.22 8.87
CA ASP A 178 -10.03 -15.74 10.23
C ASP A 178 -10.03 -14.63 11.29
N PHE A 179 -9.17 -13.64 11.14
CA PHE A 179 -9.13 -12.47 12.01
C PHE A 179 -10.43 -11.67 11.96
N ILE A 180 -10.91 -11.25 10.78
CA ILE A 180 -12.14 -10.45 10.66
C ILE A 180 -13.38 -11.20 11.11
N LYS A 181 -13.37 -12.55 11.03
CA LYS A 181 -14.47 -13.40 11.49
C LYS A 181 -14.55 -13.47 13.02
N LYS A 182 -13.41 -13.45 13.71
CA LYS A 182 -13.32 -13.67 15.16
C LYS A 182 -13.28 -12.39 15.97
N THR A 183 -12.76 -11.31 15.40
CA THR A 183 -12.50 -10.06 16.12
C THR A 183 -13.74 -9.18 16.13
N ALA A 184 -14.18 -8.81 17.32
CA ALA A 184 -15.19 -7.75 17.50
C ALA A 184 -14.47 -6.39 17.59
N PRO A 185 -15.11 -5.27 17.17
CA PRO A 185 -14.55 -3.95 17.38
C PRO A 185 -14.36 -3.71 18.88
N GLU A 186 -13.22 -3.20 19.28
CA GLU A 186 -13.04 -2.70 20.64
C GLU A 186 -13.99 -1.50 20.85
N THR A 187 -14.85 -1.60 21.87
CA THR A 187 -15.83 -0.57 22.24
C THR A 187 -15.16 0.61 22.95
#